data_c59934f5293fd1ce83d607dc4b3e8132
#
_entry.id   c59934f5293fd1ce83d607dc4b3e8132
#
_cell.length_a   1.000
_cell.length_b   1.000
_cell.length_c   1.000
_cell.angle_alpha   90.00
_cell.angle_beta   90.00
_cell.angle_gamma   90.00
#
_symmetry.space_group_name_H-M   'P 1'
#
loop_
_entity.id
_entity.type
_entity.pdbx_description
1 polymer ?
#
loop_
_entity_poly.entity_id
_entity_poly.type
_entity_poly.pdbx_seq_one_letter_code
_entity_poly.pdbx_strand_id
1 'polypeptide(L)'
;DYLFYPEKVAAREVINLLGHTSTTEYVDFSGGKLSLVVFKLDSSSPLIGRTLIEVTADREALPYRTVAISRDGDTIIPRGSDQFQEGDTVYVIANQNDVKSLMVFSGKPNIEVNNIMILGGSRIGVRIATELQDEANVKLVEYNPDKAYKLTETLEKTLIISDDGRNIDSMIEEGLSNMDAFVAVTGRSETNILAAMVAKRLGVKKVIAEVENLNFINLAESMGIDTIINKKLITASNIFRFTMNTDVQAIKCLTGCDAEVLEFIAKPNSPATKGQIRELDFPHDAVIGGIVRGDRSYIATGSMEINAFDRVVVFALPSAIARIGRFFS
;
A
#
# COMPACT_ATOMS: atom_id res chain seq x y z
N ASP A 1 3.81 27.41 -8.88
CA ASP A 1 4.83 26.56 -8.24
C ASP A 1 4.12 25.45 -7.50
N TYR A 2 4.51 24.21 -7.75
CA TYR A 2 3.97 23.05 -7.05
C TYR A 2 4.96 22.61 -5.97
N LEU A 3 4.52 22.60 -4.70
CA LEU A 3 5.35 22.24 -3.57
C LEU A 3 4.93 20.84 -3.07
N PHE A 4 5.85 19.90 -3.08
CA PHE A 4 5.64 18.52 -2.68
C PHE A 4 6.46 18.18 -1.43
N TYR A 5 5.82 17.57 -0.46
CA TYR A 5 6.43 17.14 0.80
C TYR A 5 6.37 15.62 0.93
N PRO A 6 7.44 14.88 0.60
CA PRO A 6 7.45 13.42 0.67
C PRO A 6 7.11 12.88 2.05
N GLU A 7 7.58 13.54 3.10
CA GLU A 7 7.33 13.14 4.50
C GLU A 7 5.85 13.20 4.87
N LYS A 8 5.11 14.16 4.30
CA LYS A 8 3.66 14.28 4.50
C LYS A 8 2.92 13.12 3.86
N VAL A 9 3.34 12.72 2.67
CA VAL A 9 2.73 11.59 1.96
C VAL A 9 3.09 10.28 2.64
N ALA A 10 4.36 10.10 3.03
CA ALA A 10 4.82 8.93 3.77
C ALA A 10 4.06 8.75 5.10
N ALA A 11 3.88 9.82 5.88
CA ALA A 11 3.12 9.75 7.12
C ALA A 11 1.67 9.33 6.89
N ARG A 12 1.00 9.90 5.87
CA ARG A 12 -0.37 9.52 5.51
C ARG A 12 -0.46 8.06 5.07
N GLU A 13 0.53 7.57 4.32
CA GLU A 13 0.60 6.17 3.90
C GLU A 13 0.70 5.24 5.13
N VAL A 14 1.55 5.56 6.11
CA VAL A 14 1.65 4.81 7.38
C VAL A 14 0.32 4.81 8.12
N ILE A 15 -0.34 5.96 8.27
CA ILE A 15 -1.62 6.08 8.96
C ILE A 15 -2.70 5.23 8.28
N ASN A 16 -2.80 5.29 6.97
CA ASN A 16 -3.72 4.44 6.21
C ASN A 16 -3.45 2.95 6.44
N LEU A 17 -2.19 2.54 6.47
CA LEU A 17 -1.79 1.15 6.69
C LEU A 17 -2.01 0.67 8.14
N LEU A 18 -1.99 1.56 9.12
CA LEU A 18 -2.39 1.26 10.48
C LEU A 18 -3.91 1.04 10.59
N GLY A 19 -4.71 1.72 9.77
CA GLY A 19 -6.16 1.46 9.62
C GLY A 19 -6.47 0.17 8.85
N HIS A 20 -5.53 -0.32 8.03
CA HIS A 20 -5.64 -1.51 7.19
C HIS A 20 -4.50 -2.51 7.49
N THR A 21 -4.45 -3.00 8.73
CA THR A 21 -3.31 -3.74 9.29
C THR A 21 -2.91 -4.99 8.52
N SER A 22 -3.86 -5.65 7.87
CA SER A 22 -3.63 -6.90 7.13
C SER A 22 -3.12 -6.69 5.70
N THR A 23 -2.94 -5.43 5.28
CA THR A 23 -2.40 -5.08 3.96
C THR A 23 -0.93 -4.68 4.07
N THR A 24 -0.14 -4.97 3.04
CA THR A 24 1.23 -4.50 2.89
C THR A 24 1.28 -3.13 2.21
N GLU A 25 0.38 -2.89 1.26
CA GLU A 25 0.12 -1.59 0.65
C GLU A 25 -1.37 -1.34 0.51
N TYR A 26 -1.77 -0.07 0.62
CA TYR A 26 -3.13 0.39 0.43
C TYR A 26 -3.12 1.74 -0.28
N VAL A 27 -3.82 1.83 -1.41
CA VAL A 27 -3.84 3.05 -2.24
C VAL A 27 -5.26 3.35 -2.69
N ASP A 28 -5.74 4.54 -2.38
CA ASP A 28 -7.04 5.02 -2.84
C ASP A 28 -6.95 5.72 -4.20
N PHE A 29 -7.90 5.42 -5.06
CA PHE A 29 -8.13 6.06 -6.35
C PHE A 29 -9.49 6.75 -6.39
N SER A 30 -9.61 7.80 -7.21
CA SER A 30 -10.86 8.56 -7.40
C SER A 30 -11.49 9.03 -6.09
N GLY A 31 -10.67 9.48 -5.13
CA GLY A 31 -11.16 9.95 -3.85
C GLY A 31 -11.73 8.85 -2.93
N GLY A 32 -11.16 7.64 -3.00
CA GLY A 32 -11.56 6.50 -2.18
C GLY A 32 -12.71 5.66 -2.76
N LYS A 33 -13.09 5.85 -4.02
CA LYS A 33 -14.13 5.03 -4.66
C LYS A 33 -13.63 3.65 -5.05
N LEU A 34 -12.36 3.55 -5.44
CA LEU A 34 -11.64 2.31 -5.68
C LEU A 34 -10.36 2.31 -4.86
N SER A 35 -9.98 1.14 -4.36
CA SER A 35 -8.75 0.94 -3.62
C SER A 35 -7.94 -0.19 -4.22
N LEU A 36 -6.63 0.01 -4.35
CA LEU A 36 -5.67 -1.07 -4.50
C LEU A 36 -5.33 -1.59 -3.10
N VAL A 37 -5.50 -2.86 -2.91
CA VAL A 37 -5.19 -3.58 -1.68
C VAL A 37 -4.14 -4.62 -1.99
N VAL A 38 -3.04 -4.60 -1.27
CA VAL A 38 -1.94 -5.55 -1.43
C VAL A 38 -1.75 -6.34 -0.15
N PHE A 39 -1.69 -7.65 -0.25
CA PHE A 39 -1.48 -8.52 0.90
C PHE A 39 -0.71 -9.79 0.52
N LYS A 40 0.03 -10.34 1.47
CA LYS A 40 0.80 -11.56 1.29
C LYS A 40 0.00 -12.77 1.76
N LEU A 41 -0.01 -13.85 0.97
CA LEU A 41 -0.62 -15.12 1.34
C LEU A 41 0.35 -15.93 2.22
N ASP A 42 -0.11 -16.34 3.37
CA ASP A 42 0.57 -17.33 4.22
C ASP A 42 -0.20 -18.66 4.23
N SER A 43 0.36 -19.67 4.86
CA SER A 43 -0.20 -21.02 4.94
C SER A 43 -1.63 -21.09 5.49
N SER A 44 -2.13 -20.06 6.17
CA SER A 44 -3.49 -20.01 6.73
C SER A 44 -4.54 -19.50 5.73
N SER A 45 -4.11 -18.97 4.57
CA SER A 45 -5.04 -18.37 3.61
C SER A 45 -5.89 -19.41 2.89
N PRO A 46 -7.23 -19.26 2.87
CA PRO A 46 -8.15 -20.16 2.17
C PRO A 46 -8.05 -20.07 0.63
N LEU A 47 -7.23 -19.15 0.11
CA LEU A 47 -7.03 -18.96 -1.33
C LEU A 47 -5.97 -19.90 -1.90
N ILE A 48 -5.06 -20.41 -1.08
CA ILE A 48 -3.93 -21.24 -1.54
C ILE A 48 -4.42 -22.51 -2.25
N GLY A 49 -3.79 -22.81 -3.39
CA GLY A 49 -4.10 -23.97 -4.25
C GLY A 49 -5.33 -23.80 -5.12
N ARG A 50 -6.08 -22.69 -4.97
CA ARG A 50 -7.26 -22.38 -5.80
C ARG A 50 -6.88 -21.53 -7.00
N THR A 51 -7.54 -21.74 -8.12
CA THR A 51 -7.41 -20.88 -9.30
C THR A 51 -8.21 -19.58 -9.14
N LEU A 52 -7.84 -18.55 -9.92
CA LEU A 52 -8.60 -17.30 -9.93
C LEU A 52 -10.05 -17.49 -10.39
N ILE A 53 -10.32 -18.44 -11.29
CA ILE A 53 -11.68 -18.78 -11.74
C ILE A 53 -12.49 -19.37 -10.58
N GLU A 54 -11.94 -20.34 -9.85
CA GLU A 54 -12.62 -20.97 -8.70
C GLU A 54 -12.91 -19.95 -7.60
N VAL A 55 -11.92 -19.11 -7.29
CA VAL A 55 -12.10 -18.05 -6.30
C VAL A 55 -13.11 -17.01 -6.80
N THR A 56 -13.18 -16.75 -8.10
CA THR A 56 -14.16 -15.83 -8.69
C THR A 56 -15.58 -16.42 -8.68
N ALA A 57 -15.75 -17.73 -8.85
CA ALA A 57 -17.06 -18.38 -8.85
C ALA A 57 -17.76 -18.27 -7.48
N ASP A 58 -17.01 -18.24 -6.38
CA ASP A 58 -17.54 -18.10 -5.02
C ASP A 58 -17.96 -16.65 -4.67
N ARG A 59 -17.89 -15.74 -5.64
CA ARG A 59 -17.92 -14.28 -5.46
C ARG A 59 -19.28 -13.62 -5.68
N GLU A 60 -20.38 -14.27 -5.81
CA GLU A 60 -21.65 -13.60 -6.15
C GLU A 60 -21.98 -12.37 -5.29
N ALA A 61 -21.28 -12.21 -4.14
CA ALA A 61 -21.47 -11.10 -3.19
C ALA A 61 -20.29 -10.12 -3.04
N LEU A 62 -19.07 -10.37 -3.61
CA LEU A 62 -17.90 -9.53 -3.32
C LEU A 62 -17.13 -9.13 -4.60
N PRO A 63 -17.41 -7.95 -5.17
CA PRO A 63 -16.73 -7.49 -6.37
C PRO A 63 -15.29 -7.04 -6.09
N TYR A 64 -14.30 -7.77 -6.62
CA TYR A 64 -12.88 -7.38 -6.65
C TYR A 64 -12.19 -7.93 -7.90
N ARG A 65 -11.02 -7.43 -8.25
CA ARG A 65 -10.20 -7.95 -9.35
C ARG A 65 -8.74 -8.09 -8.91
N THR A 66 -8.23 -9.30 -8.96
CA THR A 66 -6.78 -9.54 -8.87
C THR A 66 -6.13 -9.02 -10.15
N VAL A 67 -5.25 -8.04 -10.01
CA VAL A 67 -4.58 -7.36 -11.13
C VAL A 67 -3.15 -7.82 -11.31
N ALA A 68 -2.51 -8.32 -10.26
CA ALA A 68 -1.19 -8.92 -10.30
C ALA A 68 -0.96 -9.90 -9.15
N ILE A 69 0.05 -10.74 -9.32
CA ILE A 69 0.64 -11.58 -8.29
C ILE A 69 2.16 -11.40 -8.39
N SER A 70 2.83 -11.06 -7.29
CA SER A 70 4.28 -11.14 -7.20
C SER A 70 4.67 -12.46 -6.52
N ARG A 71 5.49 -13.25 -7.20
CA ARG A 71 5.96 -14.56 -6.75
C ARG A 71 7.47 -14.65 -6.97
N ASP A 72 8.23 -14.88 -5.90
CA ASP A 72 9.69 -15.01 -5.92
C ASP A 72 10.42 -13.81 -6.59
N GLY A 73 9.80 -12.62 -6.53
CA GLY A 73 10.32 -11.38 -7.13
C GLY A 73 9.83 -11.12 -8.56
N ASP A 74 9.17 -12.06 -9.19
CA ASP A 74 8.59 -11.88 -10.53
C ASP A 74 7.16 -11.36 -10.46
N THR A 75 6.81 -10.43 -11.34
CA THR A 75 5.44 -9.89 -11.46
C THR A 75 4.66 -10.64 -12.52
N ILE A 76 3.57 -11.29 -12.12
CA ILE A 76 2.67 -12.06 -12.98
C ILE A 76 1.39 -11.26 -13.21
N ILE A 77 1.00 -11.05 -14.47
CA ILE A 77 -0.35 -10.62 -14.83
C ILE A 77 -1.24 -11.86 -14.86
N PRO A 78 -2.13 -12.07 -13.86
CA PRO A 78 -2.74 -13.37 -13.67
C PRO A 78 -3.85 -13.64 -14.67
N ARG A 79 -3.96 -14.90 -15.07
CA ARG A 79 -5.06 -15.45 -15.88
C ARG A 79 -5.99 -16.28 -15.00
N GLY A 80 -7.18 -16.54 -15.48
CA GLY A 80 -8.16 -17.28 -14.71
C GLY A 80 -7.72 -18.69 -14.24
N SER A 81 -6.81 -19.34 -14.99
CA SER A 81 -6.24 -20.66 -14.69
C SER A 81 -5.09 -20.63 -13.68
N ASP A 82 -4.55 -19.45 -13.36
CA ASP A 82 -3.42 -19.35 -12.44
C ASP A 82 -3.88 -19.62 -11.00
N GLN A 83 -3.04 -20.31 -10.25
CA GLN A 83 -3.31 -20.69 -8.86
C GLN A 83 -2.56 -19.79 -7.89
N PHE A 84 -3.21 -19.46 -6.77
CA PHE A 84 -2.58 -18.81 -5.65
C PHE A 84 -1.67 -19.80 -4.90
N GLN A 85 -0.48 -19.31 -4.51
CA GLN A 85 0.52 -20.08 -3.77
C GLN A 85 0.88 -19.39 -2.46
N GLU A 86 1.38 -20.16 -1.51
CA GLU A 86 1.94 -19.61 -0.28
C GLU A 86 3.14 -18.71 -0.62
N GLY A 87 3.22 -17.55 0.01
CA GLY A 87 4.25 -16.56 -0.23
C GLY A 87 3.91 -15.55 -1.31
N ASP A 88 2.87 -15.77 -2.14
CA ASP A 88 2.41 -14.81 -3.14
C ASP A 88 2.03 -13.47 -2.48
N THR A 89 2.48 -12.37 -3.08
CA THR A 89 1.92 -11.04 -2.80
C THR A 89 0.87 -10.74 -3.85
N VAL A 90 -0.38 -10.55 -3.41
CA VAL A 90 -1.54 -10.40 -4.29
C VAL A 90 -1.97 -8.94 -4.34
N TYR A 91 -2.15 -8.41 -5.54
CA TYR A 91 -2.59 -7.05 -5.84
C TYR A 91 -4.03 -7.08 -6.31
N VAL A 92 -4.92 -6.41 -5.59
CA VAL A 92 -6.36 -6.48 -5.81
C VAL A 92 -6.97 -5.08 -5.89
N ILE A 93 -7.78 -4.84 -6.92
CA ILE A 93 -8.66 -3.66 -6.97
C ILE A 93 -10.02 -4.06 -6.42
N ALA A 94 -10.52 -3.28 -5.46
CA ALA A 94 -11.83 -3.44 -4.84
C ALA A 94 -12.49 -2.07 -4.61
N ASN A 95 -13.82 -2.05 -4.39
CA ASN A 95 -14.46 -0.85 -3.85
C ASN A 95 -14.04 -0.67 -2.40
N GLN A 96 -13.90 0.55 -1.94
CA GLN A 96 -13.47 0.86 -0.57
C GLN A 96 -14.33 0.15 0.49
N ASN A 97 -15.64 0.12 0.29
CA ASN A 97 -16.58 -0.52 1.22
C ASN A 97 -16.43 -2.05 1.31
N ASP A 98 -15.87 -2.66 0.28
CA ASP A 98 -15.72 -4.12 0.17
C ASP A 98 -14.37 -4.62 0.71
N VAL A 99 -13.42 -3.72 0.98
CA VAL A 99 -12.04 -4.08 1.41
C VAL A 99 -12.05 -4.93 2.67
N LYS A 100 -12.85 -4.55 3.69
CA LYS A 100 -12.93 -5.31 4.95
C LYS A 100 -13.39 -6.75 4.71
N SER A 101 -14.41 -6.93 3.89
CA SER A 101 -14.95 -8.24 3.52
C SER A 101 -13.95 -9.05 2.69
N LEU A 102 -13.23 -8.40 1.78
CA LEU A 102 -12.15 -9.00 1.00
C LEU A 102 -11.04 -9.54 1.90
N MET A 103 -10.62 -8.77 2.91
CA MET A 103 -9.56 -9.21 3.82
C MET A 103 -9.99 -10.41 4.67
N VAL A 104 -11.25 -10.42 5.16
CA VAL A 104 -11.82 -11.60 5.85
C VAL A 104 -11.87 -12.80 4.92
N PHE A 105 -12.35 -12.64 3.70
CA PHE A 105 -12.41 -13.69 2.67
C PHE A 105 -11.02 -14.28 2.33
N SER A 106 -9.99 -13.44 2.35
CA SER A 106 -8.60 -13.85 2.10
C SER A 106 -7.93 -14.50 3.31
N GLY A 107 -8.64 -14.64 4.44
CA GLY A 107 -8.09 -15.16 5.69
C GLY A 107 -7.22 -14.14 6.44
N LYS A 108 -7.35 -12.85 6.12
CA LYS A 108 -6.55 -11.75 6.66
C LYS A 108 -7.44 -10.68 7.32
N PRO A 109 -8.14 -10.98 8.43
CA PRO A 109 -8.97 -9.98 9.08
C PRO A 109 -8.11 -8.84 9.63
N ASN A 110 -8.62 -7.61 9.56
CA ASN A 110 -7.97 -6.46 10.16
C ASN A 110 -7.92 -6.61 11.69
N ILE A 111 -6.82 -6.14 12.27
CA ILE A 111 -6.59 -6.07 13.69
C ILE A 111 -6.75 -4.61 14.11
N GLU A 112 -7.45 -4.34 15.19
CA GLU A 112 -7.50 -3.00 15.78
C GLU A 112 -6.14 -2.63 16.36
N VAL A 113 -5.72 -1.40 16.11
CA VAL A 113 -4.47 -0.82 16.58
C VAL A 113 -4.78 0.26 17.60
N ASN A 114 -4.61 -0.07 18.86
CA ASN A 114 -4.86 0.83 19.97
C ASN A 114 -3.55 1.32 20.63
N ASN A 115 -2.47 0.55 20.52
CA ASN A 115 -1.18 0.85 21.12
C ASN A 115 -0.09 0.88 20.04
N ILE A 116 0.53 2.04 19.86
CA ILE A 116 1.51 2.27 18.80
C ILE A 116 2.82 2.75 19.42
N MET A 117 3.94 2.13 19.02
CA MET A 117 5.26 2.67 19.31
C MET A 117 5.93 3.16 18.03
N ILE A 118 6.36 4.41 18.03
CA ILE A 118 7.06 5.07 16.93
C ILE A 118 8.52 5.24 17.32
N LEU A 119 9.45 4.69 16.55
CA LEU A 119 10.87 4.89 16.71
C LEU A 119 11.36 5.97 15.77
N GLY A 120 11.72 7.11 16.32
CA GLY A 120 12.26 8.28 15.63
C GLY A 120 11.30 9.46 15.59
N GLY A 121 11.67 10.57 16.23
CA GLY A 121 10.99 11.87 16.16
C GLY A 121 11.26 12.60 14.83
N SER A 122 11.39 11.90 13.71
CA SER A 122 11.52 12.48 12.38
C SER A 122 10.24 13.25 11.99
N ARG A 123 10.27 14.01 10.88
CA ARG A 123 9.08 14.69 10.37
C ARG A 123 7.93 13.72 10.13
N ILE A 124 8.24 12.48 9.73
CA ILE A 124 7.25 11.42 9.54
C ILE A 124 6.70 10.97 10.90
N GLY A 125 7.57 10.61 11.84
CA GLY A 125 7.17 10.13 13.16
C GLY A 125 6.34 11.13 13.95
N VAL A 126 6.77 12.40 13.97
CA VAL A 126 6.01 13.49 14.61
C VAL A 126 4.62 13.64 13.98
N ARG A 127 4.53 13.60 12.65
CA ARG A 127 3.25 13.74 11.97
C ARG A 127 2.31 12.57 12.25
N ILE A 128 2.83 11.34 12.25
CA ILE A 128 2.04 10.15 12.61
C ILE A 128 1.51 10.28 14.04
N ALA A 129 2.38 10.66 14.99
CA ALA A 129 1.99 10.85 16.37
C ALA A 129 0.92 11.95 16.51
N THR A 130 1.09 13.09 15.82
CA THR A 130 0.11 14.20 15.86
C THR A 130 -1.27 13.77 15.37
N GLU A 131 -1.35 12.98 14.30
CA GLU A 131 -2.63 12.58 13.72
C GLU A 131 -3.29 11.42 14.49
N LEU A 132 -2.51 10.57 15.21
CA LEU A 132 -3.04 9.39 15.90
C LEU A 132 -3.18 9.52 17.42
N GLN A 133 -2.58 10.52 18.07
CA GLN A 133 -2.56 10.63 19.53
C GLN A 133 -3.94 10.86 20.16
N ASP A 134 -4.95 11.25 19.38
CA ASP A 134 -6.31 11.41 19.85
C ASP A 134 -7.13 10.11 19.77
N GLU A 135 -6.70 9.16 18.96
CA GLU A 135 -7.42 7.92 18.64
C GLU A 135 -6.75 6.67 19.23
N ALA A 136 -5.44 6.74 19.51
CA ALA A 136 -4.63 5.62 20.00
C ALA A 136 -3.63 6.05 21.09
N ASN A 137 -3.15 5.09 21.87
CA ASN A 137 -2.05 5.27 22.82
C ASN A 137 -0.72 5.27 22.04
N VAL A 138 -0.14 6.44 21.86
CA VAL A 138 1.10 6.59 21.09
C VAL A 138 2.28 6.80 22.01
N LYS A 139 3.34 6.00 21.83
CA LYS A 139 4.69 6.20 22.38
C LYS A 139 5.63 6.59 21.27
N LEU A 140 6.47 7.61 21.48
CA LEU A 140 7.48 8.03 20.51
C LEU A 140 8.85 8.05 21.16
N VAL A 141 9.77 7.25 20.62
CA VAL A 141 11.15 7.13 21.08
C VAL A 141 12.04 8.03 20.24
N GLU A 142 12.75 8.97 20.88
CA GLU A 142 13.71 9.88 20.24
C GLU A 142 15.05 9.84 20.96
N TYR A 143 16.11 9.63 20.18
CA TYR A 143 17.49 9.49 20.69
C TYR A 143 18.08 10.80 21.22
N ASN A 144 17.72 11.94 20.62
CA ASN A 144 18.24 13.24 21.01
C ASN A 144 17.40 13.83 22.15
N PRO A 145 17.99 14.02 23.37
CA PRO A 145 17.24 14.51 24.53
C PRO A 145 16.63 15.90 24.33
N ASP A 146 17.35 16.82 23.70
CA ASP A 146 16.86 18.19 23.47
C ASP A 146 15.66 18.21 22.53
N LYS A 147 15.68 17.30 21.54
CA LYS A 147 14.59 17.14 20.60
C LYS A 147 13.41 16.43 21.25
N ALA A 148 13.67 15.39 22.06
CA ALA A 148 12.64 14.71 22.83
C ALA A 148 11.90 15.72 23.74
N TYR A 149 12.62 16.57 24.43
CA TYR A 149 12.03 17.64 25.26
C TYR A 149 11.14 18.57 24.44
N LYS A 150 11.61 19.06 23.29
CA LYS A 150 10.80 19.93 22.42
C LYS A 150 9.53 19.23 21.89
N LEU A 151 9.57 17.93 21.69
CA LEU A 151 8.41 17.17 21.23
C LEU A 151 7.32 17.09 22.30
N THR A 152 7.64 17.14 23.59
CA THR A 152 6.62 17.19 24.66
C THR A 152 5.79 18.48 24.64
N GLU A 153 6.32 19.56 24.03
CA GLU A 153 5.59 20.81 23.88
C GLU A 153 4.56 20.79 22.73
N THR A 154 4.73 19.85 21.77
CA THR A 154 3.91 19.77 20.55
C THR A 154 3.00 18.55 20.50
N LEU A 155 3.36 17.48 21.22
CA LEU A 155 2.64 16.21 21.25
C LEU A 155 2.04 15.99 22.65
N GLU A 156 0.87 16.59 22.90
CA GLU A 156 0.27 16.67 24.23
C GLU A 156 -0.19 15.32 24.80
N LYS A 157 -0.58 14.36 23.93
CA LYS A 157 -1.10 13.05 24.34
C LYS A 157 -0.16 11.88 24.02
N THR A 158 0.96 12.15 23.33
CA THR A 158 1.96 11.14 23.00
C THR A 158 2.98 11.02 24.14
N LEU A 159 3.24 9.82 24.62
CA LEU A 159 4.32 9.58 25.58
C LEU A 159 5.68 9.65 24.86
N ILE A 160 6.47 10.67 25.16
CA ILE A 160 7.80 10.84 24.60
C ILE A 160 8.83 10.11 25.49
N ILE A 161 9.60 9.23 24.87
CA ILE A 161 10.67 8.45 25.51
C ILE A 161 11.99 8.95 24.94
N SER A 162 12.85 9.50 25.82
CA SER A 162 14.20 9.94 25.45
C SER A 162 15.18 8.79 25.62
N ASP A 163 15.38 8.00 24.56
CA ASP A 163 16.24 6.82 24.60
C ASP A 163 16.78 6.40 23.24
N ASP A 164 17.78 5.52 23.25
CA ASP A 164 18.35 4.92 22.06
C ASP A 164 17.54 3.67 21.64
N GLY A 165 16.72 3.80 20.64
CA GLY A 165 15.92 2.69 20.12
C GLY A 165 16.69 1.51 19.52
N ARG A 166 18.03 1.54 19.54
CA ARG A 166 18.89 0.37 19.28
C ARG A 166 19.07 -0.49 20.53
N ASN A 167 18.76 0.06 21.72
CA ASN A 167 18.74 -0.68 22.96
C ASN A 167 17.42 -1.45 23.08
N ILE A 168 17.47 -2.73 22.73
CA ILE A 168 16.27 -3.60 22.70
C ILE A 168 15.72 -3.81 24.11
N ASP A 169 16.56 -3.96 25.10
CA ASP A 169 16.13 -4.21 26.48
C ASP A 169 15.30 -3.02 27.00
N SER A 170 15.77 -1.81 26.74
CA SER A 170 15.03 -0.60 27.08
C SER A 170 13.70 -0.50 26.33
N MET A 171 13.66 -0.84 25.05
CA MET A 171 12.42 -0.86 24.27
C MET A 171 11.41 -1.88 24.83
N ILE A 172 11.89 -3.01 25.33
CA ILE A 172 11.04 -4.03 25.99
C ILE A 172 10.53 -3.50 27.33
N GLU A 173 11.37 -2.85 28.15
CA GLU A 173 10.97 -2.20 29.40
C GLU A 173 9.89 -1.12 29.16
N GLU A 174 10.01 -0.38 28.07
CA GLU A 174 9.01 0.57 27.62
C GLU A 174 7.74 -0.06 27.00
N GLY A 175 7.69 -1.40 27.00
CA GLY A 175 6.49 -2.16 26.64
C GLY A 175 6.32 -2.44 25.15
N LEU A 176 7.42 -2.53 24.37
CA LEU A 176 7.37 -2.87 22.95
C LEU A 176 6.57 -4.15 22.69
N SER A 177 6.70 -5.17 23.54
CA SER A 177 5.99 -6.46 23.39
C SER A 177 4.46 -6.34 23.52
N ASN A 178 3.96 -5.24 24.08
CA ASN A 178 2.52 -5.00 24.30
C ASN A 178 1.92 -4.07 23.25
N MET A 179 2.70 -3.67 22.25
CA MET A 179 2.22 -2.81 21.17
C MET A 179 1.47 -3.61 20.11
N ASP A 180 0.41 -3.02 19.57
CA ASP A 180 -0.29 -3.57 18.41
C ASP A 180 0.46 -3.25 17.12
N ALA A 181 1.09 -2.08 17.06
CA ALA A 181 1.90 -1.64 15.93
C ALA A 181 3.24 -1.01 16.36
N PHE A 182 4.25 -1.20 15.52
CA PHE A 182 5.57 -0.58 15.64
C PHE A 182 5.95 0.09 14.33
N VAL A 183 6.36 1.36 14.39
CA VAL A 183 6.71 2.17 13.22
C VAL A 183 8.12 2.73 13.39
N ALA A 184 9.08 2.22 12.62
CA ALA A 184 10.46 2.68 12.64
C ALA A 184 10.72 3.66 11.49
N VAL A 185 10.92 4.94 11.84
CA VAL A 185 11.07 6.07 10.90
C VAL A 185 12.22 6.99 11.29
N THR A 186 13.35 6.40 11.69
CA THR A 186 14.59 7.14 11.93
C THR A 186 15.26 7.49 10.59
N GLY A 187 16.30 8.32 10.63
CA GLY A 187 17.10 8.63 9.43
C GLY A 187 18.03 7.50 8.95
N ARG A 188 17.94 6.28 9.52
CA ARG A 188 18.83 5.14 9.22
C ARG A 188 18.04 3.89 8.90
N SER A 189 18.09 3.45 7.64
CA SER A 189 17.42 2.24 7.17
C SER A 189 17.79 0.99 7.98
N GLU A 190 19.06 0.82 8.29
CA GLU A 190 19.56 -0.35 9.03
C GLU A 190 18.97 -0.41 10.44
N THR A 191 18.93 0.73 11.13
CA THR A 191 18.31 0.83 12.46
C THR A 191 16.82 0.51 12.38
N ASN A 192 16.12 1.04 11.38
CA ASN A 192 14.70 0.82 11.19
C ASN A 192 14.40 -0.67 10.92
N ILE A 193 15.19 -1.32 10.05
CA ILE A 193 15.05 -2.75 9.72
C ILE A 193 15.28 -3.60 10.97
N LEU A 194 16.39 -3.39 11.69
CA LEU A 194 16.75 -4.20 12.87
C LEU A 194 15.70 -4.05 13.98
N ALA A 195 15.30 -2.82 14.31
CA ALA A 195 14.28 -2.58 15.33
C ALA A 195 12.93 -3.18 14.93
N ALA A 196 12.54 -3.05 13.67
CA ALA A 196 11.31 -3.64 13.12
C ALA A 196 11.30 -5.17 13.20
N MET A 197 12.43 -5.83 12.86
CA MET A 197 12.59 -7.28 13.02
C MET A 197 12.41 -7.73 14.46
N VAL A 198 13.01 -7.00 15.40
CA VAL A 198 12.87 -7.31 16.83
C VAL A 198 11.44 -7.15 17.28
N ALA A 199 10.76 -6.06 16.93
CA ALA A 199 9.35 -5.85 17.23
C ALA A 199 8.50 -7.00 16.70
N LYS A 200 8.73 -7.43 15.44
CA LYS A 200 8.03 -8.56 14.84
C LYS A 200 8.26 -9.87 15.62
N ARG A 201 9.50 -10.10 16.03
CA ARG A 201 9.89 -11.30 16.79
C ARG A 201 9.30 -11.33 18.20
N LEU A 202 9.04 -10.17 18.78
CA LEU A 202 8.35 -10.01 20.07
C LEU A 202 6.81 -10.12 19.95
N GLY A 203 6.28 -10.34 18.76
CA GLY A 203 4.86 -10.59 18.54
C GLY A 203 4.05 -9.34 18.18
N VAL A 204 4.69 -8.19 17.90
CA VAL A 204 3.99 -7.01 17.40
C VAL A 204 3.31 -7.35 16.08
N LYS A 205 2.01 -7.09 15.98
CA LYS A 205 1.16 -7.58 14.90
C LYS A 205 1.40 -6.84 13.59
N LYS A 206 1.56 -5.52 13.64
CA LYS A 206 1.85 -4.67 12.48
C LYS A 206 3.18 -3.95 12.65
N VAL A 207 4.12 -4.19 11.74
CA VAL A 207 5.45 -3.61 11.78
C VAL A 207 5.74 -2.87 10.48
N ILE A 208 6.07 -1.59 10.59
CA ILE A 208 6.35 -0.70 9.46
C ILE A 208 7.76 -0.13 9.61
N ALA A 209 8.56 -0.14 8.54
CA ALA A 209 9.90 0.43 8.53
C ALA A 209 10.13 1.37 7.35
N GLU A 210 10.74 2.53 7.61
CA GLU A 210 11.25 3.40 6.55
C GLU A 210 12.61 2.86 6.07
N VAL A 211 12.70 2.56 4.76
CA VAL A 211 13.91 2.03 4.12
C VAL A 211 14.21 2.83 2.87
N GLU A 212 15.24 3.68 2.90
CA GLU A 212 15.61 4.52 1.76
C GLU A 212 16.46 3.81 0.70
N ASN A 213 17.20 2.77 1.10
CA ASN A 213 18.00 1.98 0.17
C ASN A 213 17.14 0.93 -0.50
N LEU A 214 16.90 1.10 -1.81
CA LEU A 214 16.06 0.19 -2.61
C LEU A 214 16.55 -1.27 -2.56
N ASN A 215 17.86 -1.50 -2.47
CA ASN A 215 18.43 -2.84 -2.40
C ASN A 215 18.09 -3.59 -1.09
N PHE A 216 17.66 -2.86 -0.07
CA PHE A 216 17.28 -3.46 1.22
C PHE A 216 15.79 -3.78 1.33
N ILE A 217 14.97 -3.36 0.36
CA ILE A 217 13.51 -3.57 0.41
C ILE A 217 13.19 -5.06 0.44
N ASN A 218 13.62 -5.81 -0.57
CA ASN A 218 13.34 -7.25 -0.65
C ASN A 218 13.92 -8.02 0.54
N LEU A 219 15.10 -7.61 1.03
CA LEU A 219 15.71 -8.20 2.22
C LEU A 219 14.83 -7.96 3.46
N ALA A 220 14.38 -6.74 3.68
CA ALA A 220 13.55 -6.39 4.82
C ALA A 220 12.18 -7.11 4.79
N GLU A 221 11.58 -7.25 3.62
CA GLU A 221 10.36 -8.05 3.44
C GLU A 221 10.58 -9.54 3.76
N SER A 222 11.70 -10.12 3.31
CA SER A 222 12.07 -11.51 3.62
C SER A 222 12.33 -11.75 5.10
N MET A 223 12.72 -10.70 5.84
CA MET A 223 12.89 -10.72 7.30
C MET A 223 11.59 -10.58 8.09
N GLY A 224 10.43 -10.51 7.41
CA GLY A 224 9.11 -10.49 8.02
C GLY A 224 8.59 -9.11 8.41
N ILE A 225 9.17 -8.03 7.91
CA ILE A 225 8.61 -6.69 8.06
C ILE A 225 7.36 -6.60 7.18
N ASP A 226 6.23 -6.19 7.78
CA ASP A 226 4.93 -6.22 7.10
C ASP A 226 4.80 -5.15 6.02
N THR A 227 5.45 -3.99 6.22
CA THR A 227 5.34 -2.86 5.30
C THR A 227 6.61 -2.03 5.29
N ILE A 228 7.04 -1.65 4.10
CA ILE A 228 8.19 -0.78 3.89
C ILE A 228 7.74 0.54 3.29
N ILE A 229 8.16 1.63 3.89
CA ILE A 229 7.97 2.98 3.38
C ILE A 229 9.26 3.48 2.75
N ASN A 230 9.19 3.92 1.50
CA ASN A 230 10.34 4.46 0.78
C ASN A 230 10.03 5.84 0.18
N LYS A 231 10.67 6.88 0.73
CA LYS A 231 10.48 8.27 0.27
C LYS A 231 10.90 8.50 -1.18
N LYS A 232 11.89 7.75 -1.68
CA LYS A 232 12.35 7.88 -3.07
C LYS A 232 11.28 7.38 -4.05
N LEU A 233 10.63 6.24 -3.76
CA LEU A 233 9.51 5.74 -4.57
C LEU A 233 8.31 6.67 -4.52
N ILE A 234 7.96 7.20 -3.34
CA ILE A 234 6.91 8.19 -3.16
C ILE A 234 7.21 9.45 -4.00
N THR A 235 8.44 9.92 -3.97
CA THR A 235 8.87 11.10 -4.76
C THR A 235 8.84 10.80 -6.25
N ALA A 236 9.36 9.63 -6.67
CA ALA A 236 9.37 9.20 -8.06
C ALA A 236 7.95 9.12 -8.63
N SER A 237 7.00 8.52 -7.91
CA SER A 237 5.59 8.45 -8.30
C SER A 237 5.00 9.84 -8.57
N ASN A 238 5.33 10.82 -7.72
CA ASN A 238 4.84 12.19 -7.90
C ASN A 238 5.49 12.90 -9.10
N ILE A 239 6.82 12.79 -9.26
CA ILE A 239 7.53 13.38 -10.41
C ILE A 239 6.99 12.74 -11.69
N PHE A 240 6.84 11.43 -11.73
CA PHE A 240 6.38 10.70 -12.90
C PHE A 240 4.97 11.13 -13.32
N ARG A 241 4.06 11.37 -12.36
CA ARG A 241 2.73 11.92 -12.62
C ARG A 241 2.78 13.26 -13.36
N PHE A 242 3.74 14.15 -13.05
CA PHE A 242 3.88 15.44 -13.71
C PHE A 242 4.53 15.37 -15.09
N THR A 243 5.34 14.35 -15.34
CA THR A 243 6.02 14.17 -16.64
C THR A 243 5.14 13.46 -17.66
N MET A 244 4.14 12.71 -17.21
CA MET A 244 3.15 12.11 -18.09
C MET A 244 2.13 13.15 -18.57
N ASN A 245 1.55 12.91 -19.73
CA ASN A 245 0.50 13.78 -20.30
C ASN A 245 -0.64 14.02 -19.30
N THR A 246 -1.35 15.13 -19.48
CA THR A 246 -2.43 15.64 -18.60
C THR A 246 -3.56 14.66 -18.25
N ASP A 247 -3.58 13.50 -18.87
CA ASP A 247 -4.66 12.51 -18.74
C ASP A 247 -4.47 11.52 -17.57
N VAL A 248 -3.27 11.49 -16.95
CA VAL A 248 -2.96 10.66 -15.79
C VAL A 248 -3.23 11.44 -14.50
N GLN A 249 -4.19 10.95 -13.72
CA GLN A 249 -4.62 11.61 -12.47
C GLN A 249 -3.84 11.15 -11.25
N ALA A 250 -3.47 9.87 -11.22
CA ALA A 250 -2.69 9.29 -10.14
C ALA A 250 -1.72 8.24 -10.67
N ILE A 251 -0.57 8.11 -10.03
CA ILE A 251 0.42 7.06 -10.28
C ILE A 251 0.95 6.59 -8.93
N LYS A 252 1.08 5.29 -8.78
CA LYS A 252 1.77 4.66 -7.65
C LYS A 252 2.78 3.64 -8.19
N CYS A 253 4.06 3.87 -7.94
CA CYS A 253 5.11 2.85 -8.07
C CYS A 253 4.96 1.91 -6.87
N LEU A 254 4.75 0.64 -7.13
CA LEU A 254 4.49 -0.35 -6.10
C LEU A 254 5.80 -0.88 -5.51
N THR A 255 5.76 -1.25 -4.25
CA THR A 255 6.86 -1.93 -3.59
C THR A 255 6.78 -3.43 -3.88
N GLY A 256 7.92 -4.08 -4.11
CA GLY A 256 7.97 -5.54 -4.31
C GLY A 256 7.47 -6.05 -5.67
N CYS A 257 7.18 -5.16 -6.63
CA CYS A 257 6.91 -5.56 -8.03
C CYS A 257 7.38 -4.49 -9.02
N ASP A 258 7.64 -4.91 -10.25
CA ASP A 258 8.07 -4.03 -11.35
C ASP A 258 6.87 -3.41 -12.09
N ALA A 259 5.83 -3.01 -11.38
CA ALA A 259 4.62 -2.49 -12.00
C ALA A 259 4.15 -1.19 -11.36
N GLU A 260 3.29 -0.51 -12.07
CA GLU A 260 2.67 0.74 -11.64
C GLU A 260 1.15 0.66 -11.72
N VAL A 261 0.49 1.36 -10.83
CA VAL A 261 -0.96 1.57 -10.93
C VAL A 261 -1.22 3.00 -11.32
N LEU A 262 -1.97 3.17 -12.40
CA LEU A 262 -2.26 4.46 -13.01
C LEU A 262 -3.77 4.70 -13.06
N GLU A 263 -4.18 5.94 -12.83
CA GLU A 263 -5.56 6.37 -13.03
C GLU A 263 -5.61 7.31 -14.24
N PHE A 264 -6.37 6.93 -15.26
CA PHE A 264 -6.59 7.71 -16.48
C PHE A 264 -8.00 8.27 -16.53
N ILE A 265 -8.16 9.40 -17.24
CA ILE A 265 -9.47 9.86 -17.71
C ILE A 265 -9.61 9.47 -19.19
N ALA A 266 -10.63 8.68 -19.54
CA ALA A 266 -10.90 8.30 -20.92
C ALA A 266 -11.39 9.51 -21.73
N LYS A 267 -10.68 9.87 -22.80
CA LYS A 267 -11.12 10.95 -23.69
C LYS A 267 -12.24 10.49 -24.61
N PRO A 268 -13.12 11.40 -25.03
CA PRO A 268 -14.08 11.13 -26.09
C PRO A 268 -13.38 10.62 -27.36
N ASN A 269 -13.92 9.56 -27.95
CA ASN A 269 -13.39 8.90 -29.15
C ASN A 269 -12.00 8.25 -29.01
N SER A 270 -11.46 8.17 -27.81
CA SER A 270 -10.21 7.41 -27.57
C SER A 270 -10.38 5.93 -27.90
N PRO A 271 -9.30 5.19 -28.22
CA PRO A 271 -9.37 3.74 -28.42
C PRO A 271 -10.07 3.00 -27.29
N ALA A 272 -9.95 3.48 -26.05
CA ALA A 272 -10.56 2.90 -24.86
C ALA A 272 -12.10 2.89 -24.91
N THR A 273 -12.72 3.83 -25.64
CA THR A 273 -14.19 4.01 -25.69
C THR A 273 -14.86 3.34 -26.90
N LYS A 274 -14.14 2.47 -27.65
CA LYS A 274 -14.62 1.92 -28.91
C LYS A 274 -15.38 0.60 -28.82
N GLY A 275 -15.62 0.07 -27.63
CA GLY A 275 -16.34 -1.19 -27.46
C GLY A 275 -16.14 -1.81 -26.10
N GLN A 276 -16.49 -3.07 -25.97
CA GLN A 276 -16.32 -3.80 -24.71
C GLN A 276 -14.85 -4.06 -24.42
N ILE A 277 -14.47 -4.04 -23.14
CA ILE A 277 -13.07 -4.20 -22.70
C ILE A 277 -12.41 -5.45 -23.31
N ARG A 278 -13.14 -6.57 -23.42
CA ARG A 278 -12.63 -7.82 -24.02
C ARG A 278 -12.33 -7.74 -25.52
N GLU A 279 -12.90 -6.74 -26.22
CA GLU A 279 -12.80 -6.56 -27.67
C GLU A 279 -11.73 -5.52 -28.04
N LEU A 280 -11.21 -4.81 -27.03
CA LEU A 280 -10.20 -3.80 -27.22
C LEU A 280 -8.80 -4.44 -27.39
N ASP A 281 -7.98 -3.90 -28.30
CA ASP A 281 -6.56 -4.27 -28.45
C ASP A 281 -5.72 -3.69 -27.31
N PHE A 282 -6.07 -4.09 -26.07
CA PHE A 282 -5.41 -3.61 -24.87
C PHE A 282 -4.08 -4.34 -24.66
N PRO A 283 -3.01 -3.65 -24.20
CA PRO A 283 -1.71 -4.28 -23.98
C PRO A 283 -1.77 -5.49 -23.03
N HIS A 284 -1.12 -6.59 -23.42
CA HIS A 284 -1.10 -7.82 -22.61
C HIS A 284 -0.38 -7.68 -21.26
N ASP A 285 0.55 -6.68 -21.18
CA ASP A 285 1.32 -6.34 -19.98
C ASP A 285 0.59 -5.34 -19.07
N ALA A 286 -0.75 -5.23 -19.24
CA ALA A 286 -1.57 -4.35 -18.44
C ALA A 286 -2.98 -4.92 -18.20
N VAL A 287 -3.61 -4.50 -17.09
CA VAL A 287 -4.95 -4.92 -16.70
C VAL A 287 -5.76 -3.70 -16.26
N ILE A 288 -6.99 -3.59 -16.80
CA ILE A 288 -7.97 -2.63 -16.29
C ILE A 288 -8.57 -3.24 -15.01
N GLY A 289 -8.30 -2.61 -13.87
CA GLY A 289 -8.77 -3.09 -12.56
C GLY A 289 -10.17 -2.60 -12.22
N GLY A 290 -10.48 -1.33 -12.52
CA GLY A 290 -11.76 -0.73 -12.20
C GLY A 290 -12.05 0.55 -12.97
N ILE A 291 -13.31 0.97 -12.93
CA ILE A 291 -13.84 2.15 -13.61
C ILE A 291 -14.64 2.97 -12.60
N VAL A 292 -14.44 4.28 -12.60
CA VAL A 292 -15.28 5.21 -11.85
C VAL A 292 -16.00 6.11 -12.83
N ARG A 293 -17.34 6.06 -12.80
CA ARG A 293 -18.25 6.82 -13.65
C ARG A 293 -19.14 7.71 -12.78
N GLY A 294 -18.87 9.00 -12.78
CA GLY A 294 -19.51 9.92 -11.85
C GLY A 294 -19.25 9.51 -10.38
N ASP A 295 -20.33 9.20 -9.66
CA ASP A 295 -20.23 8.78 -8.26
C ASP A 295 -20.16 7.27 -8.03
N ARG A 296 -20.26 6.46 -9.08
CA ARG A 296 -20.26 5.00 -8.99
C ARG A 296 -18.92 4.41 -9.40
N SER A 297 -18.48 3.40 -8.66
CA SER A 297 -17.31 2.58 -8.99
C SER A 297 -17.73 1.18 -9.43
N TYR A 298 -16.98 0.62 -10.36
CA TYR A 298 -17.22 -0.70 -10.93
C TYR A 298 -15.90 -1.45 -11.01
N ILE A 299 -15.89 -2.70 -10.62
CA ILE A 299 -14.77 -3.61 -10.88
C ILE A 299 -14.84 -4.03 -12.34
N ALA A 300 -13.76 -3.83 -13.08
CA ALA A 300 -13.75 -4.03 -14.53
C ALA A 300 -13.98 -5.51 -14.90
N THR A 301 -14.91 -5.74 -15.81
CA THR A 301 -15.16 -7.03 -16.45
C THR A 301 -15.04 -6.89 -17.98
N GLY A 302 -14.77 -8.01 -18.66
CA GLY A 302 -14.59 -7.99 -20.12
C GLY A 302 -15.82 -7.53 -20.91
N SER A 303 -17.03 -7.64 -20.36
CA SER A 303 -18.28 -7.23 -20.99
C SER A 303 -18.64 -5.75 -20.80
N MET A 304 -17.89 -5.03 -19.96
CA MET A 304 -18.11 -3.61 -19.72
C MET A 304 -17.52 -2.76 -20.85
N GLU A 305 -18.11 -1.56 -21.02
CA GLU A 305 -17.61 -0.51 -21.90
C GLU A 305 -17.09 0.67 -21.07
N ILE A 306 -16.02 1.28 -21.53
CA ILE A 306 -15.47 2.52 -20.96
C ILE A 306 -16.12 3.68 -21.70
N ASN A 307 -16.73 4.60 -20.96
CA ASN A 307 -17.35 5.80 -21.52
C ASN A 307 -16.37 6.98 -21.47
N ALA A 308 -16.61 7.97 -22.30
CA ALA A 308 -15.90 9.24 -22.22
C ALA A 308 -16.01 9.83 -20.81
N PHE A 309 -14.89 10.34 -20.30
CA PHE A 309 -14.72 10.92 -18.94
C PHE A 309 -14.78 9.92 -17.78
N ASP A 310 -14.89 8.61 -18.04
CA ASP A 310 -14.66 7.63 -17.00
C ASP A 310 -13.23 7.73 -16.49
N ARG A 311 -13.05 7.58 -15.17
CA ARG A 311 -11.75 7.36 -14.56
C ARG A 311 -11.49 5.85 -14.53
N VAL A 312 -10.34 5.46 -15.07
CA VAL A 312 -10.00 4.04 -15.26
C VAL A 312 -8.72 3.74 -14.53
N VAL A 313 -8.78 2.82 -13.59
CA VAL A 313 -7.60 2.34 -12.84
C VAL A 313 -6.99 1.18 -13.60
N VAL A 314 -5.73 1.33 -13.99
CA VAL A 314 -4.97 0.37 -14.80
C VAL A 314 -3.71 -0.05 -14.03
N PHE A 315 -3.49 -1.35 -13.93
CA PHE A 315 -2.23 -1.94 -13.51
C PHE A 315 -1.38 -2.23 -14.75
N ALA A 316 -0.12 -1.83 -14.76
CA ALA A 316 0.72 -1.94 -15.94
C ALA A 316 2.18 -2.22 -15.62
N LEU A 317 2.81 -3.12 -16.38
CA LEU A 317 4.26 -3.22 -16.43
C LEU A 317 4.85 -2.03 -17.19
N PRO A 318 6.12 -1.65 -16.94
CA PRO A 318 6.76 -0.49 -17.57
C PRO A 318 6.73 -0.52 -19.10
N SER A 319 6.83 -1.72 -19.71
CA SER A 319 6.73 -1.94 -21.17
C SER A 319 5.41 -1.46 -21.80
N ALA A 320 4.32 -1.47 -21.03
CA ALA A 320 2.99 -1.13 -21.52
C ALA A 320 2.63 0.36 -21.35
N ILE A 321 3.28 1.09 -20.44
CA ILE A 321 2.86 2.42 -19.99
C ILE A 321 2.68 3.41 -21.15
N ALA A 322 3.65 3.46 -22.08
CA ALA A 322 3.60 4.39 -23.22
C ALA A 322 2.45 4.08 -24.20
N ARG A 323 2.06 2.80 -24.34
CA ARG A 323 0.90 2.38 -25.16
C ARG A 323 -0.41 2.74 -24.49
N ILE A 324 -0.49 2.52 -23.17
CA ILE A 324 -1.69 2.81 -22.38
C ILE A 324 -2.02 4.30 -22.42
N GLY A 325 -1.05 5.19 -22.27
CA GLY A 325 -1.28 6.63 -22.36
C GLY A 325 -1.95 7.05 -23.68
N ARG A 326 -1.53 6.46 -24.80
CA ARG A 326 -2.16 6.69 -26.13
C ARG A 326 -3.55 6.02 -26.26
N PHE A 327 -3.80 4.99 -25.47
CA PHE A 327 -5.05 4.26 -25.51
C PHE A 327 -6.23 5.06 -24.91
N PHE A 328 -5.94 5.90 -23.93
CA PHE A 328 -6.93 6.76 -23.25
C PHE A 328 -6.96 8.20 -23.79
N SER A 329 -6.04 8.58 -24.69
CA SER A 329 -5.92 9.92 -25.25
C SER A 329 -6.80 10.16 -26.47
#